data_a439929c5f7b49f2290d588c56cb9cdc
#
_entry.id   a439929c5f7b49f2290d588c56cb9cdc
#
_cell.length_a   1.000
_cell.length_b   1.000
_cell.length_c   1.000
_cell.angle_alpha   90.00
_cell.angle_beta   90.00
_cell.angle_gamma   90.00
#
_symmetry.space_group_name_H-M   'P 1'
#
loop_
_entity.id
_entity.type
_entity.pdbx_description
1 polymer ?
#
loop_
_entity_poly.entity_id
_entity_poly.type
_entity_poly.pdbx_seq_one_letter_code
_entity_poly.pdbx_strand_id
1 'polypeptide(L)' 'MSWEFTEDAAFLALCDAFKESGESSAIEFLANGEGAFHFQELAQNAAGEGVDLSDSDDLEEFQQEVIETLEELCS' A
#
# COMPACT_ATOMS: atom_id res chain seq x y z
N MET A 1 -17.42 -12.05 4.33
CA MET A 1 -16.81 -10.73 4.58
C MET A 1 -15.62 -10.53 3.67
N SER A 2 -15.55 -9.39 3.02
CA SER A 2 -14.44 -9.08 2.15
C SER A 2 -13.39 -8.29 2.91
N TRP A 3 -12.15 -8.68 2.74
CA TRP A 3 -11.02 -7.96 3.31
C TRP A 3 -10.74 -6.70 2.49
N GLU A 4 -10.45 -5.61 3.18
CA GLU A 4 -10.07 -4.37 2.52
C GLU A 4 -8.72 -3.91 3.04
N PHE A 5 -7.83 -3.53 2.12
CA PHE A 5 -6.48 -3.13 2.51
C PHE A 5 -6.48 -1.88 3.39
N THR A 6 -7.50 -1.03 3.25
CA THR A 6 -7.60 0.21 4.03
C THR A 6 -7.78 -0.04 5.52
N GLU A 7 -8.22 -1.22 5.92
CA GLU A 7 -8.41 -1.58 7.32
C GLU A 7 -7.22 -2.37 7.88
N ASP A 8 -6.27 -2.73 7.03
CA ASP A 8 -5.13 -3.53 7.43
C ASP A 8 -4.12 -2.68 8.20
N ALA A 9 -3.53 -3.29 9.24
CA ALA A 9 -2.54 -2.61 10.07
C ALA A 9 -1.32 -2.16 9.27
N ALA A 10 -0.92 -2.96 8.28
CA ALA A 10 0.20 -2.60 7.42
C ALA A 10 -0.10 -1.35 6.60
N PHE A 11 -1.34 -1.21 6.13
CA PHE A 11 -1.74 -0.01 5.41
C PHE A 11 -1.75 1.22 6.32
N LEU A 12 -2.24 1.07 7.53
CA LEU A 12 -2.24 2.17 8.49
C LEU A 12 -0.82 2.62 8.83
N ALA A 13 0.10 1.66 8.97
CA ALA A 13 1.50 1.98 9.19
C ALA A 13 2.10 2.68 7.98
N LEU A 14 1.71 2.26 6.78
CA LEU A 14 2.16 2.90 5.55
C LEU A 14 1.68 4.35 5.48
N CYS A 15 0.44 4.61 5.85
CA CYS A 15 -0.11 5.97 5.88
C CYS A 15 0.66 6.86 6.85
N ASP A 16 0.94 6.35 8.05
CA ASP A 16 1.69 7.10 9.05
C ASP A 16 3.10 7.41 8.57
N ALA A 17 3.76 6.43 7.98
CA ALA A 17 5.11 6.62 7.44
C ALA A 17 5.12 7.65 6.31
N PHE A 18 4.11 7.61 5.45
CA PHE A 18 4.00 8.57 4.35
C PHE A 18 3.83 10.00 4.88
N LYS A 19 2.99 10.18 5.88
CA LYS A 19 2.78 11.49 6.47
C LYS A 19 4.04 12.02 7.15
N GLU A 20 4.76 11.15 7.85
CA GLU A 20 5.98 11.54 8.54
C GLU A 20 7.14 11.82 7.61
N SER A 21 7.16 11.17 6.45
CA SER A 21 8.26 11.33 5.50
C SER A 21 8.29 12.72 4.84
N GLY A 22 7.14 13.37 4.76
CA GLY A 22 7.04 14.65 4.07
C GLY A 22 7.05 14.54 2.56
N GLU A 23 6.99 13.32 2.03
CA GLU A 23 6.95 13.11 0.59
C GLU A 23 5.65 13.63 0.00
N SER A 24 5.74 14.27 -1.16
CA SER A 24 4.56 14.77 -1.86
C SER A 24 3.97 13.76 -2.84
N SER A 25 4.74 12.73 -3.17
CA SER A 25 4.30 11.71 -4.14
C SER A 25 4.26 10.33 -3.50
N ALA A 26 3.09 9.72 -3.48
CA ALA A 26 2.93 8.36 -2.98
C ALA A 26 3.67 7.36 -3.87
N ILE A 27 3.74 7.63 -5.18
CA ILE A 27 4.45 6.77 -6.10
C ILE A 27 5.92 6.69 -5.74
N GLU A 28 6.55 7.84 -5.51
CA GLU A 28 7.95 7.89 -5.13
C GLU A 28 8.19 7.29 -3.75
N PHE A 29 7.27 7.52 -2.83
CA PHE A 29 7.39 6.97 -1.48
C PHE A 29 7.39 5.43 -1.52
N LEU A 30 6.49 4.83 -2.31
CA LEU A 30 6.41 3.37 -2.42
C LEU A 30 7.58 2.77 -3.19
N ALA A 31 8.26 3.58 -4.00
CA ALA A 31 9.43 3.11 -4.75
C ALA A 31 10.70 3.13 -3.92
N ASN A 32 10.69 3.80 -2.77
CA ASN A 32 11.86 3.96 -1.91
C ASN A 32 11.70 3.23 -0.58
N GLY A 33 12.80 2.73 -0.10
CA GLY A 33 13.05 2.12 1.19
C GLY A 33 11.86 1.79 2.07
N GLU A 34 11.51 2.73 2.94
CA GLU A 34 10.48 2.51 3.96
C GLU A 34 9.10 2.26 3.37
N GLY A 35 8.74 3.03 2.34
CA GLY A 35 7.45 2.83 1.68
C GLY A 35 7.35 1.48 1.00
N ALA A 36 8.41 1.07 0.32
CA ALA A 36 8.46 -0.23 -0.32
C ALA A 36 8.32 -1.37 0.69
N PHE A 37 8.97 -1.22 1.85
CA PHE A 37 8.90 -2.20 2.91
C PHE A 37 7.46 -2.35 3.43
N HIS A 38 6.80 -1.25 3.72
CA HIS A 38 5.42 -1.28 4.20
C HIS A 38 4.46 -1.82 3.15
N PHE A 39 4.68 -1.45 1.89
CA PHE A 39 3.84 -1.97 0.81
C PHE A 39 4.01 -3.47 0.67
N GLN A 40 5.23 -3.97 0.80
CA GLN A 40 5.49 -5.40 0.72
C GLN A 40 4.76 -6.17 1.83
N GLU A 41 4.76 -5.63 3.04
CA GLU A 41 4.03 -6.24 4.15
C GLU A 41 2.52 -6.27 3.86
N LEU A 42 2.01 -5.17 3.31
CA LEU A 42 0.59 -5.10 2.95
C LEU A 42 0.25 -6.14 1.89
N ALA A 43 1.11 -6.29 0.88
CA ALA A 43 0.89 -7.28 -0.17
C ALA A 43 0.91 -8.70 0.38
N GLN A 44 1.79 -8.98 1.33
CA GLN A 44 1.83 -10.29 1.99
C GLN A 44 0.56 -10.56 2.78
N ASN A 45 0.05 -9.55 3.48
CA ASN A 45 -1.20 -9.67 4.21
C ASN A 45 -2.37 -9.90 3.27
N ALA A 46 -2.38 -9.22 2.13
CA ALA A 46 -3.42 -9.41 1.11
C ALA A 46 -3.41 -10.84 0.59
N ALA A 47 -2.23 -11.39 0.33
CA ALA A 47 -2.10 -12.76 -0.14
C ALA A 47 -2.65 -13.73 0.90
N GLY A 48 -2.41 -13.46 2.18
CA GLY A 48 -2.93 -14.28 3.28
C GLY A 48 -4.45 -14.21 3.39
N GLU A 49 -5.06 -13.15 2.88
CA GLU A 49 -6.52 -12.98 2.89
C GLU A 49 -7.18 -13.51 1.62
N GLY A 50 -6.42 -14.13 0.74
CA GLY A 50 -6.97 -14.72 -0.47
C GLY A 50 -6.90 -13.85 -1.71
N VAL A 51 -6.25 -12.69 -1.62
CA VAL A 51 -6.05 -11.83 -2.78
C VAL A 51 -4.87 -12.37 -3.57
N ASP A 52 -5.11 -12.69 -4.84
CA ASP A 52 -4.07 -13.24 -5.69
C ASP A 52 -3.24 -12.12 -6.32
N LEU A 53 -2.01 -11.99 -5.89
CA LEU A 53 -1.07 -11.00 -6.39
C LEU A 53 0.13 -11.64 -7.11
N SER A 54 0.00 -12.90 -7.50
CA SER A 54 1.06 -13.62 -8.19
C SER A 54 1.25 -13.12 -9.62
N ASP A 55 0.21 -12.54 -10.21
CA ASP A 55 0.27 -11.95 -11.53
C ASP A 55 0.74 -10.49 -11.41
N SER A 56 1.68 -10.09 -12.26
CA SER A 56 2.23 -8.74 -12.21
C SER A 56 1.18 -7.67 -12.50
N ASP A 57 0.21 -7.98 -13.35
CA ASP A 57 -0.88 -7.04 -13.65
C ASP A 57 -1.75 -6.81 -12.43
N ASP A 58 -2.08 -7.88 -11.70
CA ASP A 58 -2.87 -7.76 -10.48
C ASP A 58 -2.13 -7.00 -9.40
N LEU A 59 -0.83 -7.23 -9.28
CA LEU A 59 0.00 -6.52 -8.33
C LEU A 59 0.07 -5.02 -8.66
N GLU A 60 0.21 -4.68 -9.93
CA GLU A 60 0.22 -3.28 -10.37
C GLU A 60 -1.11 -2.60 -10.06
N GLU A 61 -2.22 -3.29 -10.31
CA GLU A 61 -3.54 -2.75 -10.00
C GLU A 61 -3.70 -2.49 -8.51
N PHE A 62 -3.26 -3.43 -7.69
CA PHE A 62 -3.29 -3.28 -6.24
C PHE A 62 -2.44 -2.10 -5.80
N GLN A 63 -1.23 -1.99 -6.34
CA GLN A 63 -0.33 -0.89 -6.03
C GLN A 63 -0.95 0.45 -6.40
N GLN A 64 -1.60 0.52 -7.56
CA GLN A 64 -2.25 1.74 -8.02
C GLN A 64 -3.38 2.16 -7.08
N GLU A 65 -4.17 1.20 -6.61
CA GLU A 65 -5.23 1.49 -5.65
C GLU A 65 -4.67 2.01 -4.33
N VAL A 66 -3.58 1.42 -3.87
CA VAL A 66 -2.92 1.88 -2.64
C VAL A 66 -2.40 3.30 -2.82
N ILE A 67 -1.77 3.59 -3.96
CA ILE A 67 -1.25 4.93 -4.25
C ILE A 67 -2.37 5.96 -4.26
N GLU A 68 -3.45 5.68 -4.97
CA GLU A 68 -4.58 6.59 -5.06
C GLU A 68 -5.20 6.87 -3.70
N THR A 69 -5.34 5.82 -2.89
CA THR A 69 -5.92 5.96 -1.55
C THR A 69 -5.01 6.76 -0.63
N LEU A 70 -3.69 6.52 -0.71
CA LEU A 70 -2.74 7.29 0.07
C LEU A 70 -2.81 8.77 -0.26
N GLU A 71 -2.84 9.09 -1.55
CA GLU A 71 -2.90 10.49 -1.98
C GLU A 71 -4.20 11.14 -1.54
N GLU A 72 -5.29 10.41 -1.58
CA GLU A 72 -6.58 10.91 -1.15
C GLU A 72 -6.62 11.18 0.36
N LEU A 73 -6.13 10.24 1.14
CA LEU A 73 -6.17 10.35 2.59
C LEU A 73 -5.17 11.34 3.15
N CYS A 74 -4.08 11.55 2.43
CA CYS A 74 -2.97 12.38 2.91
C CYS A 74 -2.86 13.72 2.17
N SER A 75 -3.83 14.01 1.33
CA SER A 75 -3.83 15.28 0.58
C SER A 75 -4.32 16.44 1.43
#